data_9b205b5c4d3c9503d0a682febb698d3b
#
_entry.id   9b205b5c4d3c9503d0a682febb698d3b
#
_cell.length_a   1.000
_cell.length_b   1.000
_cell.length_c   1.000
_cell.angle_alpha   90.00
_cell.angle_beta   90.00
_cell.angle_gamma   90.00
#
_symmetry.space_group_name_H-M   'P 1'
#
loop_
_entity.id
_entity.type
_entity.pdbx_description
1 polymer ?
#
loop_
_entity_poly.entity_id
_entity_poly.type
_entity_poly.pdbx_seq_one_letter_code
_entity_poly.pdbx_strand_id
1 'polypeptide(L)'
;GLGWLPNGDLLIVSMLDRKILKLSNGDLTEHADLSREVKYQCNDMVVSKDGIAYVGNFGMADARDKVKSTHLMIVFPDGSFKKGPDNLDFPNGSVISEDGKKLIVGETLGARLTSFDIDSKGLLTNRKKWANTSSQFGISLIKFLRNIGIKISESGSAAKNFHVPDGICLDENNGIWIASPTSSAVV
;
A
#
# COMPACT_ATOMS: atom_id res chain seq x y z
N GLY A 1 -3.02 -5.64 6.67
CA GLY A 1 -4.25 -5.32 5.91
C GLY A 1 -5.31 -6.37 6.00
N LEU A 2 -6.54 -5.93 5.85
CA LEU A 2 -7.74 -6.77 5.84
C LEU A 2 -8.59 -6.44 4.61
N GLY A 3 -9.30 -7.41 4.07
CA GLY A 3 -10.24 -7.18 2.98
C GLY A 3 -11.24 -8.33 2.84
N TRP A 4 -12.40 -8.08 2.28
CA TRP A 4 -13.44 -9.08 2.12
C TRP A 4 -13.61 -9.50 0.66
N LEU A 5 -13.69 -10.80 0.46
CA LEU A 5 -14.13 -11.37 -0.81
C LEU A 5 -15.64 -11.14 -1.01
N PRO A 6 -16.15 -11.16 -2.24
CA PRO A 6 -17.58 -10.96 -2.52
C PRO A 6 -18.51 -11.94 -1.81
N ASN A 7 -18.03 -13.14 -1.47
CA ASN A 7 -18.78 -14.16 -0.74
C ASN A 7 -18.78 -13.96 0.78
N GLY A 8 -18.14 -12.90 1.30
CA GLY A 8 -18.03 -12.58 2.72
C GLY A 8 -16.86 -13.19 3.46
N ASP A 9 -16.02 -13.99 2.81
CA ASP A 9 -14.77 -14.48 3.42
C ASP A 9 -13.79 -13.33 3.66
N LEU A 10 -13.10 -13.35 4.79
CA LEU A 10 -12.10 -12.33 5.14
C LEU A 10 -10.71 -12.75 4.65
N LEU A 11 -10.06 -11.88 3.88
CA LEU A 11 -8.64 -11.99 3.58
C LEU A 11 -7.81 -11.19 4.60
N ILE A 12 -6.69 -11.76 5.01
CA ILE A 12 -5.79 -11.23 6.03
C ILE A 12 -4.36 -11.27 5.51
N VAL A 13 -3.65 -10.15 5.56
CA VAL A 13 -2.21 -10.12 5.25
C VAL A 13 -1.43 -10.64 6.45
N SER A 14 -0.80 -11.82 6.32
CA SER A 14 0.22 -12.30 7.25
C SER A 14 1.56 -11.68 6.86
N MET A 15 1.89 -10.56 7.51
CA MET A 15 2.99 -9.67 7.10
C MET A 15 4.33 -10.37 7.04
N LEU A 16 4.74 -11.03 8.13
CA LEU A 16 6.06 -11.66 8.27
C LEU A 16 6.19 -12.91 7.41
N ASP A 17 5.12 -13.69 7.30
CA ASP A 17 5.08 -14.91 6.49
C ASP A 17 4.97 -14.58 5.00
N ARG A 18 4.58 -13.34 4.66
CA ARG A 18 4.33 -12.89 3.28
C ARG A 18 3.27 -13.73 2.60
N LYS A 19 2.19 -13.99 3.33
CA LYS A 19 1.05 -14.80 2.88
C LYS A 19 -0.25 -14.00 2.98
N ILE A 20 -1.19 -14.38 2.16
CA ILE A 20 -2.58 -14.00 2.31
C ILE A 20 -3.31 -15.18 2.90
N LEU A 21 -3.91 -14.97 4.06
CA LEU A 21 -4.76 -15.96 4.72
C LEU A 21 -6.21 -15.66 4.42
N LYS A 22 -7.05 -16.69 4.42
CA LYS A 22 -8.50 -16.59 4.25
C LYS A 22 -9.20 -17.20 5.45
N LEU A 23 -10.06 -16.40 6.08
CA LEU A 23 -10.97 -16.87 7.13
C LEU A 23 -12.37 -17.05 6.52
N SER A 24 -12.85 -18.29 6.55
CA SER A 24 -14.15 -18.68 6.02
C SER A 24 -14.85 -19.61 7.03
N ASN A 25 -16.06 -19.27 7.48
CA ASN A 25 -16.85 -20.06 8.45
C ASN A 25 -16.10 -20.46 9.74
N GLY A 26 -15.14 -19.63 10.16
CA GLY A 26 -14.30 -19.89 11.34
C GLY A 26 -12.99 -20.63 11.05
N ASP A 27 -12.81 -21.16 9.84
CA ASP A 27 -11.59 -21.84 9.41
C ASP A 27 -10.60 -20.86 8.76
N LEU A 28 -9.37 -20.83 9.28
CA LEU A 28 -8.28 -20.03 8.75
C LEU A 28 -7.39 -20.89 7.85
N THR A 29 -7.30 -20.54 6.58
CA THR A 29 -6.52 -21.27 5.57
C THR A 29 -5.57 -20.34 4.82
N GLU A 30 -4.52 -20.90 4.20
CA GLU A 30 -3.68 -20.17 3.26
C GLU A 30 -4.44 -19.94 1.95
N HIS A 31 -4.51 -18.68 1.52
CA HIS A 31 -5.09 -18.30 0.24
C HIS A 31 -4.03 -18.10 -0.84
N ALA A 32 -2.92 -17.45 -0.50
CA ALA A 32 -1.79 -17.28 -1.42
C ALA A 32 -0.46 -17.17 -0.64
N ASP A 33 0.60 -17.80 -1.12
CA ASP A 33 1.96 -17.67 -0.60
C ASP A 33 2.79 -16.78 -1.53
N LEU A 34 3.03 -15.54 -1.11
CA LEU A 34 3.78 -14.53 -1.86
C LEU A 34 5.29 -14.53 -1.55
N SER A 35 5.76 -15.43 -0.68
CA SER A 35 7.13 -15.41 -0.14
C SER A 35 8.23 -15.56 -1.18
N ARG A 36 7.93 -16.13 -2.36
CA ARG A 36 8.87 -16.26 -3.49
C ARG A 36 9.02 -15.00 -4.31
N GLU A 37 8.00 -14.14 -4.33
CA GLU A 37 7.96 -12.91 -5.13
C GLU A 37 8.25 -11.66 -4.28
N VAL A 38 7.86 -11.68 -3.00
CA VAL A 38 8.03 -10.58 -2.07
C VAL A 38 9.16 -10.90 -1.11
N LYS A 39 10.23 -10.14 -1.17
CA LYS A 39 11.43 -10.38 -0.34
C LYS A 39 11.23 -10.01 1.13
N TYR A 40 10.48 -8.95 1.40
CA TYR A 40 10.27 -8.41 2.74
C TYR A 40 8.79 -8.47 3.11
N GLN A 41 8.42 -7.94 4.26
CA GLN A 41 7.06 -8.01 4.79
C GLN A 41 6.02 -7.49 3.79
N CYS A 42 4.91 -8.21 3.66
CA CYS A 42 3.69 -7.64 3.08
C CYS A 42 3.10 -6.59 4.03
N ASN A 43 2.25 -5.71 3.51
CA ASN A 43 1.69 -4.62 4.29
C ASN A 43 0.16 -4.58 4.19
N ASP A 44 -0.38 -3.55 3.60
CA ASP A 44 -1.81 -3.37 3.47
C ASP A 44 -2.34 -3.94 2.15
N MET A 45 -3.66 -4.10 2.06
CA MET A 45 -4.33 -4.52 0.83
C MET A 45 -5.70 -3.88 0.71
N VAL A 46 -6.21 -3.84 -0.52
CA VAL A 46 -7.61 -3.59 -0.84
C VAL A 46 -8.12 -4.69 -1.76
N VAL A 47 -9.39 -5.07 -1.60
CA VAL A 47 -10.04 -6.11 -2.41
C VAL A 47 -11.11 -5.47 -3.29
N SER A 48 -11.10 -5.80 -4.59
CA SER A 48 -12.09 -5.32 -5.55
C SER A 48 -13.43 -6.05 -5.40
N LYS A 49 -14.47 -5.52 -6.04
CA LYS A 49 -15.79 -6.18 -6.12
C LYS A 49 -15.74 -7.57 -6.78
N ASP A 50 -14.73 -7.81 -7.63
CA ASP A 50 -14.50 -9.10 -8.29
C ASP A 50 -13.60 -10.04 -7.46
N GLY A 51 -13.25 -9.64 -6.24
CA GLY A 51 -12.44 -10.44 -5.31
C GLY A 51 -10.94 -10.42 -5.58
N ILE A 52 -10.45 -9.50 -6.42
CA ILE A 52 -9.02 -9.35 -6.68
C ILE A 52 -8.40 -8.47 -5.58
N ALA A 53 -7.38 -8.98 -4.89
CA ALA A 53 -6.67 -8.24 -3.87
C ALA A 53 -5.39 -7.59 -4.44
N TYR A 54 -5.21 -6.30 -4.15
CA TYR A 54 -3.98 -5.56 -4.46
C TYR A 54 -3.20 -5.37 -3.16
N VAL A 55 -2.03 -6.00 -3.06
CA VAL A 55 -1.27 -6.13 -1.82
C VAL A 55 0.03 -5.34 -1.93
N GLY A 56 0.25 -4.46 -0.96
CA GLY A 56 1.49 -3.72 -0.78
C GLY A 56 2.55 -4.50 0.00
N ASN A 57 3.78 -4.02 -0.03
CA ASN A 57 4.86 -4.53 0.80
C ASN A 57 5.91 -3.44 1.09
N PHE A 58 6.74 -3.68 2.10
CA PHE A 58 7.71 -2.67 2.56
C PHE A 58 8.85 -2.38 1.57
N GLY A 59 9.25 -3.36 0.77
CA GLY A 59 10.42 -3.24 -0.11
C GLY A 59 11.77 -3.24 0.62
N MET A 60 11.77 -3.27 1.95
CA MET A 60 12.96 -3.25 2.81
C MET A 60 12.73 -4.05 4.09
N ALA A 61 13.81 -4.48 4.77
CA ALA A 61 13.71 -5.25 6.01
C ALA A 61 13.35 -4.37 7.21
N ASP A 62 13.85 -3.14 7.25
CA ASP A 62 13.67 -2.19 8.34
C ASP A 62 13.48 -0.78 7.78
N ALA A 63 12.64 0.02 8.44
CA ALA A 63 12.41 1.42 8.06
C ALA A 63 13.69 2.29 8.09
N ARG A 64 14.76 1.82 8.74
CA ARG A 64 16.08 2.47 8.80
C ARG A 64 16.97 2.11 7.62
N ASP A 65 16.61 1.10 6.84
CA ASP A 65 17.35 0.70 5.64
C ASP A 65 17.23 1.79 4.55
N LYS A 66 18.12 1.70 3.56
CA LYS A 66 17.99 2.51 2.36
C LYS A 66 16.65 2.24 1.69
N VAL A 67 15.94 3.31 1.36
CA VAL A 67 14.66 3.20 0.63
C VAL A 67 14.88 2.47 -0.68
N LYS A 68 14.19 1.35 -0.84
CA LYS A 68 14.14 0.58 -2.08
C LYS A 68 12.72 0.55 -2.58
N SER A 69 12.56 0.92 -3.84
CA SER A 69 11.26 0.76 -4.50
C SER A 69 10.91 -0.72 -4.61
N THR A 70 9.62 -0.99 -4.55
CA THR A 70 9.05 -2.33 -4.64
C THR A 70 7.90 -2.37 -5.65
N HIS A 71 7.09 -3.40 -5.61
CA HIS A 71 5.95 -3.62 -6.49
C HIS A 71 4.70 -4.00 -5.69
N LEU A 72 3.53 -3.88 -6.30
CA LEU A 72 2.31 -4.49 -5.79
C LEU A 72 2.26 -5.97 -6.18
N MET A 73 1.52 -6.76 -5.39
CA MET A 73 1.07 -8.08 -5.79
C MET A 73 -0.43 -8.02 -6.12
N ILE A 74 -0.84 -8.70 -7.17
CA ILE A 74 -2.22 -8.86 -7.59
C ILE A 74 -2.59 -10.31 -7.29
N VAL A 75 -3.48 -10.53 -6.32
CA VAL A 75 -3.92 -11.87 -5.89
C VAL A 75 -5.35 -12.07 -6.36
N PHE A 76 -5.61 -13.15 -7.10
CA PHE A 76 -6.91 -13.48 -7.67
C PHE A 76 -7.77 -14.30 -6.70
N PRO A 77 -9.10 -14.38 -6.93
CA PRO A 77 -10.02 -15.10 -6.04
C PRO A 77 -9.71 -16.58 -5.84
N ASP A 78 -9.03 -17.20 -6.80
CA ASP A 78 -8.57 -18.61 -6.74
C ASP A 78 -7.24 -18.80 -5.99
N GLY A 79 -6.65 -17.71 -5.46
CA GLY A 79 -5.36 -17.72 -4.78
C GLY A 79 -4.15 -17.64 -5.72
N SER A 80 -4.34 -17.70 -7.02
CA SER A 80 -3.26 -17.41 -7.97
C SER A 80 -2.87 -15.92 -7.88
N PHE A 81 -1.64 -15.59 -8.28
CA PHE A 81 -1.17 -14.22 -8.18
C PHE A 81 -0.24 -13.82 -9.31
N LYS A 82 -0.09 -12.52 -9.50
CA LYS A 82 0.87 -11.91 -10.42
C LYS A 82 1.58 -10.74 -9.75
N LYS A 83 2.80 -10.49 -10.22
CA LYS A 83 3.50 -9.24 -9.92
C LYS A 83 2.79 -8.10 -10.63
N GLY A 84 2.44 -7.08 -9.87
CA GLY A 84 1.86 -5.83 -10.36
C GLY A 84 2.92 -4.77 -10.69
N PRO A 85 2.52 -3.49 -10.83
CA PRO A 85 3.44 -2.40 -11.10
C PRO A 85 4.54 -2.28 -10.06
N ASP A 86 5.76 -2.01 -10.53
CA ASP A 86 6.96 -1.80 -9.73
C ASP A 86 7.26 -0.29 -9.48
N ASN A 87 8.44 0.01 -8.92
CA ASN A 87 8.90 1.37 -8.63
C ASN A 87 7.95 2.16 -7.69
N LEU A 88 7.37 1.50 -6.71
CA LEU A 88 6.60 2.09 -5.63
C LEU A 88 7.45 2.21 -4.37
N ASP A 89 7.36 3.34 -3.69
CA ASP A 89 8.14 3.63 -2.49
C ASP A 89 7.32 3.34 -1.23
N PHE A 90 7.31 2.08 -0.79
CA PHE A 90 6.53 1.59 0.33
C PHE A 90 5.02 1.77 0.12
N PRO A 91 4.41 1.00 -0.81
CA PRO A 91 2.95 0.98 -0.98
C PRO A 91 2.27 0.51 0.30
N ASN A 92 1.33 1.32 0.79
CA ASN A 92 0.60 1.15 2.02
C ASN A 92 -0.91 1.18 1.74
N GLY A 93 -1.70 1.96 2.49
CA GLY A 93 -3.13 2.05 2.31
C GLY A 93 -3.54 2.27 0.86
N SER A 94 -4.56 1.58 0.42
CA SER A 94 -5.05 1.62 -0.95
C SER A 94 -6.57 1.67 -1.00
N VAL A 95 -7.11 2.35 -2.01
CA VAL A 95 -8.55 2.42 -2.26
C VAL A 95 -8.85 2.17 -3.74
N ILE A 96 -10.03 1.63 -4.00
CA ILE A 96 -10.56 1.46 -5.35
C ILE A 96 -11.71 2.44 -5.53
N SER A 97 -11.73 3.17 -6.65
CA SER A 97 -12.84 4.07 -6.99
C SER A 97 -14.17 3.33 -7.01
N GLU A 98 -15.27 4.05 -6.77
CA GLU A 98 -16.62 3.47 -6.69
C GLU A 98 -17.01 2.69 -7.97
N ASP A 99 -16.58 3.19 -9.13
CA ASP A 99 -16.80 2.52 -10.43
C ASP A 99 -15.90 1.30 -10.66
N GLY A 100 -14.99 0.99 -9.73
CA GLY A 100 -14.08 -0.14 -9.79
C GLY A 100 -12.93 -0.01 -10.79
N LYS A 101 -12.76 1.16 -11.44
CA LYS A 101 -11.83 1.33 -12.57
C LYS A 101 -10.48 1.91 -12.20
N LYS A 102 -10.31 2.41 -10.98
CA LYS A 102 -9.04 2.98 -10.51
C LYS A 102 -8.64 2.41 -9.17
N LEU A 103 -7.36 2.08 -9.07
CA LEU A 103 -6.67 1.83 -7.81
C LEU A 103 -5.87 3.09 -7.46
N ILE A 104 -5.99 3.59 -6.22
CA ILE A 104 -5.16 4.66 -5.70
C ILE A 104 -4.39 4.11 -4.51
N VAL A 105 -3.07 4.27 -4.51
CA VAL A 105 -2.14 3.69 -3.54
C VAL A 105 -1.38 4.81 -2.84
N GLY A 106 -1.35 4.78 -1.53
CA GLY A 106 -0.48 5.60 -0.70
C GLY A 106 0.95 5.06 -0.74
N GLU A 107 1.90 5.89 -1.16
CA GLU A 107 3.33 5.55 -1.08
C GLU A 107 3.95 6.28 0.11
N THR A 108 4.09 5.60 1.25
CA THR A 108 4.54 6.19 2.53
C THR A 108 5.88 6.91 2.37
N LEU A 109 6.89 6.24 1.82
CA LEU A 109 8.23 6.82 1.62
C LEU A 109 8.33 7.66 0.34
N GLY A 110 7.30 7.63 -0.50
CA GLY A 110 7.11 8.54 -1.63
C GLY A 110 6.43 9.84 -1.23
N ALA A 111 5.76 9.88 -0.07
CA ALA A 111 4.86 10.94 0.38
C ALA A 111 3.94 11.44 -0.75
N ARG A 112 3.29 10.49 -1.39
CA ARG A 112 2.40 10.74 -2.53
C ARG A 112 1.32 9.66 -2.62
N LEU A 113 0.29 9.99 -3.37
CA LEU A 113 -0.68 9.04 -3.88
C LEU A 113 -0.38 8.77 -5.35
N THR A 114 -0.43 7.50 -5.73
CA THR A 114 -0.24 7.04 -7.11
C THR A 114 -1.47 6.28 -7.56
N SER A 115 -1.98 6.58 -8.75
CA SER A 115 -3.14 5.90 -9.32
C SER A 115 -2.76 5.00 -10.48
N PHE A 116 -3.59 3.97 -10.68
CA PHE A 116 -3.56 3.04 -11.81
C PHE A 116 -4.97 2.84 -12.32
N ASP A 117 -5.11 2.62 -13.62
CA ASP A 117 -6.36 2.12 -14.20
C ASP A 117 -6.39 0.59 -14.02
N ILE A 118 -7.56 0.07 -13.63
CA ILE A 118 -7.84 -1.37 -13.49
C ILE A 118 -8.51 -1.83 -14.79
N ASP A 119 -7.90 -2.77 -15.50
CA ASP A 119 -8.49 -3.34 -16.70
C ASP A 119 -9.53 -4.44 -16.37
N SER A 120 -10.20 -4.97 -17.41
CA SER A 120 -11.22 -6.01 -17.27
C SER A 120 -10.71 -7.34 -16.70
N LYS A 121 -9.40 -7.53 -16.59
CA LYS A 121 -8.76 -8.70 -16.00
C LYS A 121 -8.20 -8.41 -14.61
N GLY A 122 -8.43 -7.20 -14.07
CA GLY A 122 -7.89 -6.74 -12.80
C GLY A 122 -6.41 -6.36 -12.85
N LEU A 123 -5.81 -6.21 -14.03
CA LEU A 123 -4.42 -5.79 -14.15
C LEU A 123 -4.32 -4.26 -14.11
N LEU A 124 -3.21 -3.78 -13.56
CA LEU A 124 -2.97 -2.36 -13.32
C LEU A 124 -2.17 -1.74 -14.48
N THR A 125 -2.70 -0.67 -15.05
CA THR A 125 -2.11 0.06 -16.18
C THR A 125 -2.13 1.58 -15.94
N ASN A 126 -1.60 2.35 -16.85
CA ASN A 126 -1.70 3.82 -16.87
C ASN A 126 -1.33 4.50 -15.54
N ARG A 127 -0.17 4.12 -14.98
CA ARG A 127 0.34 4.75 -13.76
C ARG A 127 0.39 6.27 -13.88
N LYS A 128 -0.19 6.96 -12.89
CA LYS A 128 -0.15 8.43 -12.77
C LYS A 128 0.09 8.82 -11.32
N LYS A 129 0.80 9.92 -11.12
CA LYS A 129 0.79 10.58 -9.81
C LYS A 129 -0.58 11.21 -9.59
N TRP A 130 -1.26 10.83 -8.51
CA TRP A 130 -2.55 11.39 -8.11
C TRP A 130 -2.36 12.70 -7.35
N ALA A 131 -1.59 12.68 -6.26
CA ALA A 131 -1.30 13.84 -5.43
C ALA A 131 0.03 13.68 -4.69
N ASN A 132 0.65 14.79 -4.30
CA ASN A 132 1.70 14.77 -3.28
C ASN A 132 1.05 15.03 -1.93
N THR A 133 1.44 14.28 -0.90
CA THR A 133 0.96 14.48 0.47
C THR A 133 1.89 15.38 1.28
N SER A 134 3.10 15.62 0.78
CA SER A 134 4.08 16.54 1.36
C SER A 134 4.90 17.23 0.28
N SER A 135 5.65 18.27 0.66
CA SER A 135 6.52 18.99 -0.27
C SER A 135 7.61 18.07 -0.81
N GLN A 136 7.86 18.10 -2.10
CA GLN A 136 8.89 17.26 -2.74
C GLN A 136 10.31 17.57 -2.23
N PHE A 137 10.55 18.81 -1.81
CA PHE A 137 11.81 19.22 -1.19
C PHE A 137 12.04 18.48 0.13
N GLY A 138 11.03 18.44 1.01
CA GLY A 138 11.10 17.71 2.28
C GLY A 138 11.37 16.22 2.07
N ILE A 139 10.69 15.59 1.10
CA ILE A 139 10.87 14.16 0.76
C ILE A 139 12.31 13.90 0.30
N SER A 140 12.81 14.71 -0.63
CA SER A 140 14.17 14.58 -1.17
C SER A 140 15.23 14.75 -0.08
N LEU A 141 15.02 15.70 0.84
CA LEU A 141 15.90 15.93 1.97
C LEU A 141 15.90 14.72 2.93
N ILE A 142 14.73 14.17 3.27
CA ILE A 142 14.62 13.00 4.13
C ILE A 142 15.29 11.78 3.49
N LYS A 143 15.05 11.52 2.21
CA LYS A 143 15.72 10.44 1.48
C LYS A 143 17.24 10.61 1.47
N PHE A 144 17.72 11.82 1.22
CA PHE A 144 19.14 12.15 1.25
C PHE A 144 19.75 11.90 2.64
N LEU A 145 19.13 12.43 3.71
CA LEU A 145 19.63 12.26 5.08
C LEU A 145 19.66 10.80 5.50
N ARG A 146 18.65 10.01 5.16
CA ARG A 146 18.65 8.55 5.40
C ARG A 146 19.76 7.84 4.62
N ASN A 147 20.00 8.21 3.37
CA ASN A 147 21.05 7.61 2.54
C ASN A 147 22.47 7.85 3.09
N ILE A 148 22.70 8.95 3.80
CA ILE A 148 23.97 9.25 4.48
C ILE A 148 24.00 8.81 5.96
N GLY A 149 22.99 8.03 6.40
CA GLY A 149 22.96 7.41 7.71
C GLY A 149 22.48 8.32 8.85
N ILE A 150 21.94 9.51 8.55
CA ILE A 150 21.37 10.41 9.56
C ILE A 150 19.98 9.91 9.95
N LYS A 151 19.81 9.63 11.25
CA LYS A 151 18.50 9.29 11.84
C LYS A 151 17.67 10.57 11.94
N ILE A 152 16.51 10.59 11.30
CA ILE A 152 15.54 11.67 11.41
C ILE A 152 14.61 11.31 12.56
N SER A 153 14.49 12.19 13.56
CA SER A 153 13.49 12.04 14.61
C SER A 153 12.11 12.28 14.03
N GLU A 154 11.21 11.33 14.23
CA GLU A 154 9.80 11.45 13.84
C GLU A 154 9.00 12.40 14.73
N SER A 155 9.62 12.93 15.80
CA SER A 155 9.01 13.84 16.78
C SER A 155 9.67 15.22 16.78
N GLY A 156 9.19 16.12 15.95
CA GLY A 156 9.63 17.51 15.93
C GLY A 156 8.61 18.42 15.25
N SER A 157 8.67 19.75 15.49
CA SER A 157 7.77 20.71 14.88
C SER A 157 7.79 20.68 13.33
N ALA A 158 8.91 20.29 12.73
CA ALA A 158 9.05 20.07 11.29
C ALA A 158 8.25 18.86 10.79
N ALA A 159 8.04 17.84 11.63
CA ALA A 159 7.29 16.64 11.26
C ALA A 159 5.78 16.91 11.18
N LYS A 160 5.26 17.91 11.89
CA LYS A 160 3.83 18.25 11.92
C LYS A 160 3.26 18.66 10.55
N ASN A 161 4.10 19.17 9.66
CA ASN A 161 3.71 19.56 8.31
C ASN A 161 4.17 18.55 7.24
N PHE A 162 4.62 17.38 7.68
CA PHE A 162 5.09 16.33 6.79
C PHE A 162 4.13 15.14 6.85
N HIS A 163 3.27 15.03 5.85
CA HIS A 163 2.25 14.01 5.78
C HIS A 163 2.73 12.86 4.89
N VAL A 164 2.83 11.68 5.46
CA VAL A 164 3.08 10.43 4.71
C VAL A 164 1.85 9.55 4.80
N PRO A 165 1.39 8.98 3.69
CA PRO A 165 0.20 8.14 3.71
C PRO A 165 0.51 6.81 4.38
N ASP A 166 -0.34 6.43 5.34
CA ASP A 166 -0.47 5.11 5.90
C ASP A 166 -1.78 4.49 5.40
N GLY A 167 -2.76 4.22 6.25
CA GLY A 167 -4.10 3.86 5.81
C GLY A 167 -4.80 5.02 5.09
N ILE A 168 -5.57 4.71 4.05
CA ILE A 168 -6.37 5.69 3.33
C ILE A 168 -7.79 5.17 3.12
N CYS A 169 -8.78 6.06 3.01
CA CYS A 169 -10.14 5.71 2.66
C CYS A 169 -10.78 6.78 1.77
N LEU A 170 -11.85 6.39 1.05
CA LEU A 170 -12.69 7.31 0.28
C LEU A 170 -13.88 7.77 1.13
N ASP A 171 -14.28 9.03 0.98
CA ASP A 171 -15.56 9.52 1.45
C ASP A 171 -16.64 9.47 0.34
N GLU A 172 -17.86 9.85 0.69
CA GLU A 172 -19.00 9.87 -0.24
C GLU A 172 -18.84 10.83 -1.43
N ASN A 173 -17.91 11.79 -1.34
CA ASN A 173 -17.62 12.76 -2.39
C ASN A 173 -16.38 12.38 -3.20
N ASN A 174 -15.85 11.16 -3.02
CA ASN A 174 -14.58 10.68 -3.57
C ASN A 174 -13.35 11.46 -3.08
N GLY A 175 -13.45 12.16 -1.95
CA GLY A 175 -12.30 12.69 -1.23
C GLY A 175 -11.48 11.55 -0.62
N ILE A 176 -10.16 11.69 -0.59
CA ILE A 176 -9.27 10.69 0.01
C ILE A 176 -8.81 11.20 1.36
N TRP A 177 -9.20 10.49 2.41
CA TRP A 177 -8.69 10.72 3.76
C TRP A 177 -7.44 9.87 3.99
N ILE A 178 -6.43 10.48 4.60
CA ILE A 178 -5.11 9.88 4.79
C ILE A 178 -4.77 9.89 6.27
N ALA A 179 -4.55 8.72 6.86
CA ALA A 179 -3.90 8.62 8.15
C ALA A 179 -2.41 8.93 7.99
N SER A 180 -1.92 9.94 8.71
CA SER A 180 -0.53 10.38 8.63
C SER A 180 0.17 10.21 9.98
N PRO A 181 0.95 9.14 10.18
CA PRO A 181 1.62 8.86 11.44
C PRO A 181 2.68 9.91 11.81
N THR A 182 3.33 10.52 10.81
CA THR A 182 4.37 11.53 11.06
C THR A 182 3.81 12.84 11.61
N SER A 183 2.59 13.21 11.24
CA SER A 183 1.91 14.42 11.73
C SER A 183 0.91 14.14 12.84
N SER A 184 0.66 12.86 13.17
CA SER A 184 -0.39 12.43 14.12
C SER A 184 -1.76 13.01 13.76
N ALA A 185 -2.09 13.02 12.47
CA ALA A 185 -3.29 13.63 11.90
C ALA A 185 -3.96 12.73 10.86
N VAL A 186 -5.24 13.01 10.62
CA VAL A 186 -5.96 12.56 9.43
C VAL A 186 -6.15 13.80 8.54
N VAL A 187 -5.79 13.72 7.27
CA VAL A 187 -5.80 14.79 6.29
C VAL A 187 -6.49 14.36 5.02
#